data_ef1ebdc5c9ff6226dff965307ad1bd39
#
_entry.id   ef1ebdc5c9ff6226dff965307ad1bd39
#
_cell.length_a   1.000
_cell.length_b   1.000
_cell.length_c   1.000
_cell.angle_alpha   90.00
_cell.angle_beta   90.00
_cell.angle_gamma   90.00
#
_symmetry.space_group_name_H-M   'P 1'
#
loop_
_entity.id
_entity.type
_entity.pdbx_description
1 polymer ?
#
loop_
_entity_poly.entity_id
_entity_poly.type
_entity_poly.pdbx_seq_one_letter_code
_entity_poly.pdbx_strand_id
1 'polypeptide(L)'
;MKSKANFQLTSFRTPYHLRNPHSQSIYAGIFLKGESVKYRRERLVTPDEDFFDVDIVDGRGPVVIACHGFEGSSNSTHITRLMTLIQKLGWSGYAINYRSCSGEINNTFYTYNAGKTEDLEQLI
;
A
#
# COMPACT_ATOMS: atom_id res chain seq x y z
N MET A 1 25.56 -23.25 -2.32
CA MET A 1 25.42 -23.06 -0.84
C MET A 1 24.30 -22.08 -0.57
N LYS A 2 23.18 -22.53 0.02
CA LYS A 2 22.09 -21.64 0.42
C LYS A 2 22.50 -20.97 1.75
N SER A 3 22.81 -19.67 1.72
CA SER A 3 22.98 -18.87 2.93
C SER A 3 21.70 -18.91 3.73
N LYS A 4 21.70 -19.55 4.89
CA LYS A 4 20.61 -19.43 5.85
C LYS A 4 20.74 -18.03 6.47
N ALA A 5 19.87 -17.12 6.05
CA ALA A 5 19.73 -15.85 6.76
C ALA A 5 19.33 -16.17 8.22
N ASN A 6 20.22 -15.88 9.17
CA ASN A 6 19.91 -15.96 10.59
C ASN A 6 18.96 -14.80 10.93
N PHE A 7 17.66 -15.08 10.85
CA PHE A 7 16.64 -14.14 11.29
C PHE A 7 16.58 -14.17 12.82
N GLN A 8 17.08 -13.13 13.47
CA GLN A 8 16.94 -12.95 14.91
C GLN A 8 15.66 -12.19 15.20
N LEU A 9 14.71 -12.86 15.84
CA LEU A 9 13.53 -12.20 16.39
C LEU A 9 13.95 -11.29 17.54
N THR A 10 13.86 -9.99 17.34
CA THR A 10 13.99 -9.02 18.44
C THR A 10 12.71 -9.06 19.29
N SER A 11 12.86 -9.04 20.63
CA SER A 11 11.72 -9.02 21.52
C SER A 11 10.95 -7.69 21.35
N PHE A 12 9.75 -7.74 20.79
CA PHE A 12 8.85 -6.59 20.72
C PHE A 12 8.13 -6.41 22.07
N ARG A 13 8.17 -5.20 22.62
CA ARG A 13 7.36 -4.83 23.78
C ARG A 13 6.37 -3.74 23.38
N THR A 14 5.08 -4.06 23.48
CA THR A 14 4.03 -3.08 23.24
C THR A 14 4.14 -1.93 24.26
N PRO A 15 4.12 -0.66 23.80
CA PRO A 15 4.07 0.51 24.69
C PRO A 15 2.89 0.40 25.68
N TYR A 16 3.07 0.91 26.89
CA TYR A 16 2.08 0.74 27.98
C TYR A 16 0.66 1.18 27.58
N HIS A 17 0.55 2.31 26.89
CA HIS A 17 -0.73 2.87 26.43
C HIS A 17 -1.36 2.13 25.24
N LEU A 18 -0.62 1.22 24.60
CA LEU A 18 -1.09 0.40 23.48
C LEU A 18 -1.21 -1.09 23.83
N ARG A 19 -1.26 -1.44 25.11
CA ARG A 19 -1.39 -2.85 25.53
C ARG A 19 -2.81 -3.40 25.32
N ASN A 20 -3.81 -2.53 25.25
CA ASN A 20 -5.19 -2.94 24.97
C ASN A 20 -5.42 -2.98 23.45
N PRO A 21 -6.03 -4.05 22.86
CA PRO A 21 -6.32 -4.14 21.44
C PRO A 21 -7.16 -2.97 20.90
N HIS A 22 -8.14 -2.50 21.66
CA HIS A 22 -8.96 -1.35 21.27
C HIS A 22 -8.14 -0.06 21.19
N SER A 23 -7.23 0.17 22.14
CA SER A 23 -6.37 1.35 22.10
C SER A 23 -5.41 1.32 20.92
N GLN A 24 -4.94 0.15 20.48
CA GLN A 24 -4.09 0.01 19.28
C GLN A 24 -4.85 0.44 18.02
N SER A 25 -6.08 -0.04 17.84
CA SER A 25 -6.90 0.29 16.67
C SER A 25 -7.29 1.77 16.66
N ILE A 26 -7.75 2.30 17.77
CA ILE A 26 -8.19 3.70 17.90
C ILE A 26 -7.00 4.64 17.72
N TYR A 27 -5.87 4.35 18.34
CA TYR A 27 -4.66 5.16 18.23
C TYR A 27 -4.17 5.25 16.80
N ALA A 28 -4.12 4.12 16.10
CA ALA A 28 -3.70 4.07 14.71
C ALA A 28 -4.65 4.88 13.79
N GLY A 29 -5.97 4.79 14.02
CA GLY A 29 -6.95 5.49 13.20
C GLY A 29 -7.03 7.01 13.44
N ILE A 30 -6.82 7.46 14.69
CA ILE A 30 -7.03 8.87 15.07
C ILE A 30 -5.71 9.66 15.09
N PHE A 31 -4.66 9.09 15.65
CA PHE A 31 -3.43 9.83 15.95
C PHE A 31 -2.31 9.62 14.92
N LEU A 32 -2.33 8.54 14.15
CA LEU A 32 -1.33 8.35 13.10
C LEU A 32 -1.81 9.08 11.84
N LYS A 33 -1.21 10.24 11.59
CA LYS A 33 -1.44 10.99 10.34
C LYS A 33 -0.60 10.39 9.22
N GLY A 34 -1.18 10.34 8.02
CA GLY A 34 -0.46 10.07 6.80
C GLY A 34 0.54 11.18 6.48
N GLU A 35 1.53 10.87 5.68
CA GLU A 35 2.49 11.84 5.16
C GLU A 35 2.04 12.30 3.77
N SER A 36 2.38 13.53 3.39
CA SER A 36 2.11 14.01 2.04
C SER A 36 3.17 13.44 1.09
N VAL A 37 2.73 12.62 0.15
CA VAL A 37 3.58 12.03 -0.88
C VAL A 37 3.17 12.61 -2.23
N LYS A 38 4.16 13.05 -3.01
CA LYS A 38 3.92 13.45 -4.40
C LYS A 38 4.02 12.20 -5.26
N TYR A 39 2.88 11.77 -5.78
CA TYR A 39 2.79 10.65 -6.68
C TYR A 39 2.79 11.09 -8.15
N ARG A 40 3.33 10.24 -9.01
CA ARG A 40 3.04 10.20 -10.43
C ARG A 40 1.99 9.10 -10.63
N ARG A 41 0.80 9.46 -11.09
CA ARG A 41 -0.28 8.50 -11.30
C ARG A 41 -0.24 7.95 -12.71
N GLU A 42 -0.35 6.65 -12.83
CA GLU A 42 -0.56 5.93 -14.08
C GLU A 42 -1.86 5.13 -14.02
N ARG A 43 -2.62 5.19 -15.10
CA ARG A 43 -3.84 4.40 -15.26
C ARG A 43 -3.56 3.19 -16.13
N LEU A 44 -3.92 2.02 -15.62
CA LEU A 44 -3.83 0.76 -16.34
C LEU A 44 -5.24 0.32 -16.73
N VAL A 45 -5.44 0.10 -18.05
CA VAL A 45 -6.70 -0.40 -18.59
C VAL A 45 -6.69 -1.92 -18.48
N THR A 46 -7.76 -2.46 -17.95
CA THR A 46 -7.93 -3.90 -17.75
C THR A 46 -8.59 -4.58 -18.96
N PRO A 47 -8.42 -5.88 -19.16
CA PRO A 47 -8.99 -6.59 -20.33
C PRO A 47 -10.52 -6.52 -20.43
N ASP A 48 -11.22 -6.20 -19.35
CA ASP A 48 -12.67 -6.00 -19.28
C ASP A 48 -13.08 -4.53 -19.51
N GLU A 49 -12.22 -3.73 -20.17
CA GLU A 49 -12.43 -2.33 -20.51
C GLU A 49 -12.67 -1.41 -19.31
N ASP A 50 -12.18 -1.83 -18.14
CA ASP A 50 -12.16 -1.05 -16.93
C ASP A 50 -10.75 -0.52 -16.64
N PHE A 51 -10.48 -0.01 -15.44
CA PHE A 51 -9.18 0.51 -15.08
C PHE A 51 -8.90 0.38 -13.57
N PHE A 52 -7.63 0.48 -13.24
CA PHE A 52 -7.16 0.80 -11.90
C PHE A 52 -5.99 1.78 -11.98
N ASP A 53 -5.78 2.55 -10.94
CA ASP A 53 -4.73 3.55 -10.91
C ASP A 53 -3.57 3.11 -10.02
N VAL A 54 -2.36 3.43 -10.43
CA VAL A 54 -1.13 3.18 -9.67
C VAL A 54 -0.46 4.50 -9.37
N ASP A 55 -0.24 4.77 -8.11
CA ASP A 55 0.47 5.96 -7.64
C ASP A 55 1.94 5.60 -7.37
N ILE A 56 2.83 6.23 -8.12
CA ILE A 56 4.23 5.84 -8.24
C ILE A 56 5.13 6.87 -7.58
N VAL A 57 6.11 6.36 -6.85
CA VAL A 57 7.30 7.09 -6.40
C VAL A 57 8.49 6.51 -7.16
N ASP A 58 9.11 7.33 -7.98
CA ASP A 58 10.26 6.92 -8.78
C ASP A 58 11.55 6.89 -7.94
N GLY A 59 12.34 5.84 -8.12
CA GLY A 59 13.64 5.65 -7.48
C GLY A 59 14.57 4.80 -8.36
N ARG A 60 15.76 4.54 -7.87
CA ARG A 60 16.77 3.75 -8.58
C ARG A 60 17.05 2.40 -7.90
N GLY A 61 16.46 2.16 -6.74
CA GLY A 61 16.63 0.94 -5.95
C GLY A 61 15.58 -0.12 -6.28
N PRO A 62 15.39 -1.08 -5.38
CA PRO A 62 14.37 -2.11 -5.51
C PRO A 62 12.97 -1.53 -5.71
N VAL A 63 12.11 -2.30 -6.39
CA VAL A 63 10.69 -1.97 -6.57
C VAL A 63 9.87 -2.58 -5.43
N VAL A 64 9.01 -1.78 -4.81
CA VAL A 64 8.08 -2.22 -3.77
C VAL A 64 6.67 -1.94 -4.24
N ILE A 65 5.83 -2.95 -4.30
CA ILE A 65 4.40 -2.82 -4.60
C ILE A 65 3.64 -2.77 -3.28
N ALA A 66 2.87 -1.70 -3.08
CA ALA A 66 2.07 -1.47 -1.89
C ALA A 66 0.58 -1.65 -2.21
N CYS A 67 -0.06 -2.60 -1.52
CA CYS A 67 -1.48 -2.89 -1.64
C CYS A 67 -2.20 -2.38 -0.39
N HIS A 68 -3.22 -1.55 -0.58
CA HIS A 68 -4.03 -1.05 0.55
C HIS A 68 -5.06 -2.10 1.01
N GLY A 69 -5.58 -1.93 2.22
CA GLY A 69 -6.66 -2.75 2.75
C GLY A 69 -8.05 -2.33 2.24
N PHE A 70 -9.09 -2.97 2.77
CA PHE A 70 -10.48 -2.71 2.40
C PHE A 70 -10.83 -1.21 2.53
N GLU A 71 -11.49 -0.66 1.52
CA GLU A 71 -11.85 0.78 1.40
C GLU A 71 -10.66 1.75 1.55
N GLY A 72 -9.44 1.27 1.36
CA GLY A 72 -8.25 2.10 1.37
C GLY A 72 -7.91 2.70 0.01
N SER A 73 -6.76 3.35 -0.05
CA SER A 73 -6.14 3.88 -1.27
C SER A 73 -4.65 4.11 -1.05
N SER A 74 -3.95 4.58 -2.07
CA SER A 74 -2.58 5.09 -1.95
C SER A 74 -2.43 6.19 -0.88
N ASN A 75 -3.52 6.89 -0.56
CA ASN A 75 -3.56 7.95 0.46
C ASN A 75 -3.82 7.43 1.88
N SER A 76 -4.03 6.13 2.06
CA SER A 76 -4.16 5.54 3.40
C SER A 76 -2.90 5.79 4.23
N THR A 77 -3.06 6.09 5.51
CA THR A 77 -1.97 6.49 6.41
C THR A 77 -0.77 5.54 6.38
N HIS A 78 -1.02 4.23 6.40
CA HIS A 78 0.05 3.23 6.37
C HIS A 78 0.74 3.17 5.00
N ILE A 79 0.01 3.39 3.90
CA ILE A 79 0.57 3.43 2.55
C ILE A 79 1.44 4.67 2.37
N THR A 80 0.95 5.86 2.72
CA THR A 80 1.73 7.10 2.58
C THR A 80 3.01 7.07 3.41
N ARG A 81 2.97 6.51 4.61
CA ARG A 81 4.18 6.35 5.45
C ARG A 81 5.16 5.36 4.85
N LEU A 82 4.68 4.24 4.30
CA LEU A 82 5.52 3.27 3.59
C LEU A 82 6.16 3.92 2.36
N MET A 83 5.37 4.62 1.55
CA MET A 83 5.86 5.28 0.33
C MET A 83 6.87 6.38 0.64
N THR A 84 6.68 7.14 1.73
CA THR A 84 7.68 8.11 2.20
C THR A 84 9.00 7.42 2.59
N LEU A 85 8.94 6.27 3.26
CA LEU A 85 10.14 5.51 3.60
C LEU A 85 10.85 4.99 2.34
N ILE A 86 10.10 4.43 1.38
CA ILE A 86 10.61 3.96 0.10
C ILE A 86 11.33 5.11 -0.63
N GLN A 87 10.73 6.30 -0.67
CA GLN A 87 11.32 7.49 -1.26
C GLN A 87 12.63 7.89 -0.56
N LYS A 88 12.66 7.89 0.77
CA LYS A 88 13.87 8.19 1.55
C LYS A 88 15.00 7.20 1.31
N LEU A 89 14.67 5.95 1.01
CA LEU A 89 15.65 4.90 0.66
C LEU A 89 16.11 4.98 -0.81
N GLY A 90 15.53 5.85 -1.63
CA GLY A 90 15.82 5.93 -3.06
C GLY A 90 15.30 4.73 -3.85
N TRP A 91 14.31 4.02 -3.33
CA TRP A 91 13.66 2.89 -3.96
C TRP A 91 12.46 3.33 -4.80
N SER A 92 11.99 2.47 -5.69
CA SER A 92 10.77 2.70 -6.44
C SER A 92 9.57 2.10 -5.70
N GLY A 93 8.48 2.87 -5.59
CA GLY A 93 7.26 2.42 -4.94
C GLY A 93 6.06 2.54 -5.87
N TYR A 94 5.24 1.50 -5.92
CA TYR A 94 4.02 1.41 -6.72
C TYR A 94 2.86 1.13 -5.77
N ALA A 95 2.08 2.16 -5.43
CA ALA A 95 0.88 2.02 -4.61
C ALA A 95 -0.33 1.80 -5.52
N ILE A 96 -0.85 0.58 -5.54
CA ILE A 96 -2.05 0.26 -6.31
C ILE A 96 -3.27 0.91 -5.67
N ASN A 97 -4.13 1.53 -6.48
CA ASN A 97 -5.49 1.88 -6.09
C ASN A 97 -6.42 0.92 -6.81
N TYR A 98 -6.95 -0.04 -6.09
CA TYR A 98 -7.89 -0.99 -6.66
C TYR A 98 -9.11 -0.28 -7.25
N ARG A 99 -9.86 -0.98 -8.08
CA ARG A 99 -11.07 -0.47 -8.73
C ARG A 99 -12.00 0.20 -7.72
N SER A 100 -12.50 1.38 -8.06
CA SER A 100 -13.33 2.26 -7.23
C SER A 100 -12.63 2.89 -6.00
N CYS A 101 -11.30 2.72 -5.87
CA CYS A 101 -10.53 3.27 -4.74
C CYS A 101 -9.61 4.44 -5.14
N SER A 102 -9.57 4.84 -6.41
CA SER A 102 -8.74 5.94 -6.89
C SER A 102 -9.38 7.33 -6.81
N GLY A 103 -10.65 7.38 -6.42
CA GLY A 103 -11.46 8.60 -6.40
C GLY A 103 -12.35 8.78 -7.64
N GLU A 104 -12.25 7.89 -8.63
CA GLU A 104 -13.11 7.84 -9.82
C GLU A 104 -13.94 6.54 -9.81
N ILE A 105 -15.16 6.63 -10.36
CA ILE A 105 -16.05 5.48 -10.50
C ILE A 105 -15.60 4.67 -11.70
N ASN A 106 -15.47 3.37 -11.52
CA ASN A 106 -15.12 2.44 -12.58
C ASN A 106 -16.26 2.23 -13.59
N ASN A 107 -15.93 1.74 -14.76
CA ASN A 107 -16.87 1.51 -15.85
C ASN A 107 -17.75 0.27 -15.62
N THR A 108 -17.25 -0.70 -14.87
CA THR A 108 -17.94 -1.96 -14.60
C THR A 108 -18.41 -2.04 -13.15
N PHE A 109 -19.36 -2.94 -12.87
CA PHE A 109 -19.81 -3.23 -11.51
C PHE A 109 -18.86 -4.13 -10.73
N TYR A 110 -17.77 -4.57 -11.35
CA TYR A 110 -16.78 -5.40 -10.68
C TYR A 110 -15.92 -4.55 -9.76
N THR A 111 -16.00 -4.83 -8.48
CA THR A 111 -15.12 -4.24 -7.46
C THR A 111 -14.03 -5.23 -7.06
N TYR A 112 -13.06 -4.76 -6.31
CA TYR A 112 -12.00 -5.61 -5.79
C TYR A 112 -12.44 -6.39 -4.54
N ASN A 113 -11.75 -7.49 -4.28
CA ASN A 113 -11.81 -8.25 -3.04
C ASN A 113 -10.41 -8.73 -2.66
N ALA A 114 -10.26 -9.27 -1.44
CA ALA A 114 -8.95 -9.70 -0.92
C ALA A 114 -8.29 -10.84 -1.71
N GLY A 115 -9.04 -11.56 -2.54
CA GLY A 115 -8.55 -12.64 -3.38
C GLY A 115 -8.35 -12.26 -4.85
N LYS A 116 -8.57 -10.97 -5.20
CA LYS A 116 -8.44 -10.53 -6.59
C LYS A 116 -6.98 -10.22 -6.91
N THR A 117 -6.34 -11.08 -7.70
CA THR A 117 -4.93 -10.99 -8.08
C THR A 117 -4.71 -10.50 -9.50
N GLU A 118 -5.74 -10.52 -10.35
CA GLU A 118 -5.62 -10.22 -11.79
C GLU A 118 -5.11 -8.80 -12.05
N ASP A 119 -5.62 -7.82 -11.31
CA ASP A 119 -5.18 -6.43 -11.44
C ASP A 119 -3.72 -6.29 -10.96
N LEU A 120 -3.30 -7.05 -9.94
CA LEU A 120 -1.93 -7.05 -9.46
C LEU A 120 -0.99 -7.77 -10.45
N GLU A 121 -1.42 -8.88 -11.05
CA GLU A 121 -0.67 -9.60 -12.08
C GLU A 121 -0.41 -8.73 -13.31
N GLN A 122 -1.32 -7.82 -13.64
CA GLN A 122 -1.12 -6.89 -14.74
C GLN A 122 -0.07 -5.81 -14.43
N LEU A 123 0.19 -5.53 -13.15
CA LEU A 123 1.19 -4.55 -12.72
C LEU A 123 2.61 -5.15 -12.69
N ILE A 124 2.75 -6.46 -12.54
CA ILE A 124 4.04 -7.17 -12.41
C ILE A 124 4.59 -7.55 -13.78
#